data_419a18b70c677f7ae31312527bdc48a1
#
_entry.id   419a18b70c677f7ae31312527bdc48a1
#
_cell.length_a   1.000
_cell.length_b   1.000
_cell.length_c   1.000
_cell.angle_alpha   90.00
_cell.angle_beta   90.00
_cell.angle_gamma   90.00
#
_symmetry.space_group_name_H-M   'P 1'
#
loop_
_entity.id
_entity.type
_entity.pdbx_description
1 polymer ?
#
loop_
_entity_poly.entity_id
_entity_poly.type
_entity_poly.pdbx_seq_one_letter_code
_entity_poly.pdbx_strand_id
1 'polypeptide(L)'
;MATSEQQKKWPVIRCPHCGMEFVPAEIFMPGDLIGEPDNVIRDALGKIIYQEYDEGNEPAQVGHYVCDECGKPFIVEPVITYKVKKEDEAKDFSDLSASLLD
;
A
#
# COMPACT_ATOMS: atom_id res chain seq x y z
N MET A 1 -1.12 28.30 0.28
CA MET A 1 -1.23 28.21 0.65
C MET A 1 -0.74 27.55 1.60
N ALA A 2 -0.48 27.86 2.17
CA ALA A 2 0.14 27.26 3.11
C ALA A 2 -0.42 26.08 3.67
N THR A 3 -1.61 25.92 3.46
CA THR A 3 -2.23 24.83 3.99
C THR A 3 -1.71 23.57 3.51
N SER A 4 -1.14 23.55 2.36
CA SER A 4 -0.73 22.30 1.84
C SER A 4 0.33 21.69 2.69
N GLU A 5 1.07 22.47 3.38
CA GLU A 5 2.04 21.91 4.14
C GLU A 5 1.55 21.16 5.29
N GLN A 6 0.35 21.46 5.70
CA GLN A 6 -0.16 20.79 6.79
C GLN A 6 -0.84 19.55 6.49
N GLN A 7 -0.99 19.22 5.23
CA GLN A 7 -1.71 18.07 4.88
C GLN A 7 -0.87 16.85 4.92
N LYS A 8 -1.47 15.69 4.95
CA LYS A 8 -0.75 14.48 4.89
C LYS A 8 0.04 14.42 3.63
N LYS A 9 1.17 13.82 3.70
CA LYS A 9 1.94 13.61 2.51
C LYS A 9 1.51 12.34 1.87
N TRP A 10 1.20 12.41 0.61
CA TRP A 10 0.80 11.24 -0.14
C TRP A 10 1.97 10.75 -0.96
N PRO A 11 2.07 9.47 -1.23
CA PRO A 11 3.21 8.94 -1.97
C PRO A 11 3.26 9.49 -3.38
N VAL A 12 4.46 9.76 -3.84
CA VAL A 12 4.71 10.28 -5.18
C VAL A 12 5.84 9.49 -5.79
N ILE A 13 5.72 9.14 -7.05
CA ILE A 13 6.75 8.45 -7.78
C ILE A 13 7.36 9.44 -8.73
N ARG A 14 8.68 9.57 -8.72
CA ARG A 14 9.35 10.58 -9.52
C ARG A 14 10.20 9.91 -10.59
N CYS A 15 10.05 10.34 -11.80
CA CYS A 15 10.86 9.82 -12.90
C CYS A 15 12.32 10.09 -12.60
N PRO A 16 13.18 9.08 -12.64
CA PRO A 16 14.60 9.30 -12.33
C PRO A 16 15.33 10.02 -13.43
N HIS A 17 14.73 10.19 -14.60
CA HIS A 17 15.41 10.85 -15.71
C HIS A 17 15.08 12.35 -15.78
N CYS A 18 13.85 12.73 -15.55
CA CYS A 18 13.47 14.12 -15.72
C CYS A 18 12.79 14.73 -14.50
N GLY A 19 12.44 13.94 -13.51
CA GLY A 19 11.82 14.48 -12.30
C GLY A 19 10.32 14.62 -12.33
N MET A 20 9.67 14.24 -13.43
CA MET A 20 8.22 14.31 -13.49
C MET A 20 7.62 13.43 -12.41
N GLU A 21 6.55 13.91 -11.80
CA GLU A 21 5.94 13.20 -10.68
C GLU A 21 4.68 12.48 -11.11
N PHE A 22 4.47 11.31 -10.57
CA PHE A 22 3.30 10.49 -10.87
C PHE A 22 2.70 9.99 -9.57
N VAL A 23 1.39 9.81 -9.54
CA VAL A 23 0.78 9.15 -8.40
C VAL A 23 0.84 7.64 -8.66
N PRO A 24 0.91 6.84 -7.60
CA PRO A 24 1.05 5.40 -7.79
C PRO A 24 -0.04 4.77 -8.65
N ALA A 25 -1.23 5.33 -8.63
CA ALA A 25 -2.32 4.75 -9.41
C ALA A 25 -2.09 4.86 -10.92
N GLU A 26 -1.16 5.69 -11.34
CA GLU A 26 -0.86 5.78 -12.76
C GLU A 26 0.02 4.63 -13.21
N ILE A 27 0.68 3.96 -12.29
CA ILE A 27 1.59 2.88 -12.61
C ILE A 27 1.05 1.54 -12.14
N PHE A 28 0.40 1.52 -10.98
CA PHE A 28 -0.10 0.30 -10.39
C PHE A 28 -1.60 0.37 -10.20
N MET A 29 -2.27 -0.75 -10.40
CA MET A 29 -3.67 -0.86 -9.98
C MET A 29 -3.68 -1.31 -8.54
N PRO A 30 -4.59 -0.79 -7.72
CA PRO A 30 -4.58 -1.15 -6.31
C PRO A 30 -4.65 -2.66 -6.06
N GLY A 31 -5.46 -3.37 -6.82
CA GLY A 31 -5.57 -4.79 -6.62
C GLY A 31 -4.30 -5.52 -6.98
N ASP A 32 -3.50 -4.95 -7.88
CA ASP A 32 -2.26 -5.59 -8.27
C ASP A 32 -1.20 -5.43 -7.20
N LEU A 33 -1.24 -4.35 -6.46
CA LEU A 33 -0.24 -4.14 -5.45
C LEU A 33 -0.38 -5.14 -4.31
N ILE A 34 -1.59 -5.40 -3.89
CA ILE A 34 -1.82 -6.22 -2.73
C ILE A 34 -2.01 -7.67 -3.11
N GLY A 35 -2.61 -7.92 -4.24
CA GLY A 35 -2.91 -9.27 -4.65
C GLY A 35 -4.09 -9.83 -3.89
N GLU A 36 -4.47 -11.04 -4.23
CA GLU A 36 -5.58 -11.69 -3.55
C GLU A 36 -5.35 -13.18 -3.60
N PRO A 37 -5.03 -13.80 -2.48
CA PRO A 37 -4.76 -15.23 -2.49
C PRO A 37 -6.01 -16.06 -2.64
N ASP A 38 -5.88 -17.18 -3.37
CA ASP A 38 -6.95 -18.10 -3.50
C ASP A 38 -7.03 -18.97 -2.30
N ASN A 39 -5.97 -19.21 -1.61
CA ASN A 39 -5.95 -20.13 -0.49
C ASN A 39 -4.95 -19.64 0.53
N VAL A 40 -5.34 -19.66 1.79
CA VAL A 40 -4.47 -19.30 2.89
C VAL A 40 -4.60 -20.39 3.93
N ILE A 41 -3.50 -21.01 4.32
CA ILE A 41 -3.52 -22.07 5.32
C ILE A 41 -2.81 -21.56 6.57
N ARG A 42 -3.45 -21.77 7.69
CA ARG A 42 -2.92 -21.30 8.97
C ARG A 42 -2.73 -22.51 9.90
N ASP A 43 -1.83 -22.35 10.83
CA ASP A 43 -1.63 -23.42 11.80
C ASP A 43 -2.55 -23.19 13.00
N ALA A 44 -2.38 -23.97 14.04
CA ALA A 44 -3.27 -23.92 15.21
C ALA A 44 -3.15 -22.59 15.94
N LEU A 45 -2.04 -21.89 15.79
CA LEU A 45 -1.85 -20.63 16.45
C LEU A 45 -2.26 -19.47 15.59
N GLY A 46 -2.77 -19.73 14.41
CA GLY A 46 -3.22 -18.69 13.52
C GLY A 46 -2.15 -18.15 12.61
N LYS A 47 -0.96 -18.73 12.62
CA LYS A 47 0.08 -18.26 11.76
C LYS A 47 -0.13 -18.78 10.35
N ILE A 48 0.17 -17.98 9.36
CA ILE A 48 0.02 -18.37 7.99
C ILE A 48 1.23 -19.21 7.59
N ILE A 49 0.96 -20.44 7.14
CA ILE A 49 2.03 -21.33 6.72
C ILE A 49 2.04 -21.51 5.22
N TYR A 50 1.02 -21.02 4.53
CA TYR A 50 0.97 -21.18 3.08
C TYR A 50 -0.02 -20.19 2.50
N GLN A 51 0.34 -19.60 1.38
CA GLN A 51 -0.55 -18.76 0.62
C GLN A 51 -0.41 -19.14 -0.84
N GLU A 52 -1.52 -19.20 -1.53
CA GLU A 52 -1.52 -19.56 -2.93
C GLU A 52 -2.25 -18.49 -3.71
N TYR A 53 -1.65 -17.99 -4.76
CA TYR A 53 -2.24 -16.96 -5.59
C TYR A 53 -2.42 -17.50 -7.00
N ASP A 54 -3.59 -17.26 -7.60
CA ASP A 54 -3.79 -17.59 -8.98
C ASP A 54 -3.04 -16.66 -9.85
N GLU A 55 -2.80 -17.09 -11.05
CA GLU A 55 -2.12 -16.27 -12.01
C GLU A 55 -2.87 -14.98 -12.20
N GLY A 56 -2.22 -13.88 -12.13
CA GLY A 56 -2.87 -12.58 -12.27
C GLY A 56 -3.33 -11.96 -11.00
N ASN A 57 -3.36 -12.72 -9.89
CA ASN A 57 -3.78 -12.17 -8.61
C ASN A 57 -2.63 -12.03 -7.66
N GLU A 58 -1.41 -12.24 -8.11
CA GLU A 58 -0.25 -12.13 -7.25
C GLU A 58 0.07 -10.69 -6.96
N PRO A 59 0.66 -10.38 -5.81
CA PRO A 59 1.06 -9.00 -5.53
C PRO A 59 2.10 -8.54 -6.55
N ALA A 60 2.00 -7.29 -6.94
CA ALA A 60 2.95 -6.74 -7.89
C ALA A 60 4.30 -6.58 -7.20
N GLN A 61 5.36 -6.90 -7.91
CA GLN A 61 6.67 -6.74 -7.36
C GLN A 61 7.40 -5.58 -7.98
N VAL A 62 7.19 -5.33 -9.24
CA VAL A 62 7.89 -4.27 -9.94
C VAL A 62 6.96 -3.67 -10.96
N GLY A 63 6.94 -2.38 -11.09
CA GLY A 63 6.18 -1.68 -12.11
C GLY A 63 7.10 -1.14 -13.17
N HIS A 64 6.75 -1.32 -14.43
CA HIS A 64 7.52 -0.77 -15.54
C HIS A 64 6.69 0.35 -16.15
N TYR A 65 7.30 1.48 -16.39
CA TYR A 65 6.55 2.63 -16.87
C TYR A 65 7.44 3.48 -17.78
N VAL A 66 6.83 4.09 -18.78
CA VAL A 66 7.55 5.01 -19.65
C VAL A 66 7.04 6.40 -19.34
N CYS A 67 7.94 7.29 -18.99
CA CYS A 67 7.58 8.64 -18.62
C CYS A 67 6.98 9.37 -19.80
N ASP A 68 5.83 9.99 -19.60
CA ASP A 68 5.18 10.73 -20.67
C ASP A 68 5.93 11.98 -21.03
N GLU A 69 6.70 12.52 -20.11
CA GLU A 69 7.36 13.77 -20.36
C GLU A 69 8.67 13.59 -21.10
N CYS A 70 9.50 12.65 -20.68
CA CYS A 70 10.78 12.46 -21.32
C CYS A 70 10.86 11.22 -22.19
N GLY A 71 9.87 10.36 -22.13
CA GLY A 71 9.82 9.18 -22.99
C GLY A 71 10.74 8.06 -22.59
N LYS A 72 11.38 8.15 -21.43
CA LYS A 72 12.31 7.12 -21.03
C LYS A 72 11.68 6.15 -20.04
N PRO A 73 12.05 4.90 -20.12
CA PRO A 73 11.45 3.90 -19.20
C PRO A 73 12.13 3.93 -17.85
N PHE A 74 11.38 3.55 -16.83
CA PHE A 74 11.94 3.36 -15.51
C PHE A 74 11.17 2.28 -14.79
N ILE A 75 11.72 1.82 -13.67
CA ILE A 75 11.15 0.75 -12.90
C ILE A 75 10.83 1.27 -11.53
N VAL A 76 9.66 0.88 -11.01
CA VAL A 76 9.26 1.26 -9.66
C VAL A 76 9.10 -0.02 -8.85
N GLU A 77 9.78 -0.08 -7.71
CA GLU A 77 9.69 -1.23 -6.85
C GLU A 77 8.88 -0.83 -5.64
N PRO A 78 7.68 -1.35 -5.45
CA PRO A 78 6.87 -0.95 -4.31
C PRO A 78 7.42 -1.53 -3.02
N VAL A 79 7.37 -0.74 -1.97
CA VAL A 79 7.76 -1.18 -0.66
C VAL A 79 6.54 -0.97 0.23
N ILE A 80 5.90 -2.05 0.63
CA ILE A 80 4.67 -1.96 1.39
C ILE A 80 4.94 -2.50 2.78
N THR A 81 4.66 -1.68 3.77
CA THR A 81 4.80 -2.12 5.15
C THR A 81 3.54 -1.79 5.89
N TYR A 82 3.32 -2.47 7.02
CA TYR A 82 2.14 -2.25 7.80
C TYR A 82 2.51 -2.03 9.26
N LYS A 83 1.92 -1.03 9.87
CA LYS A 83 2.04 -0.85 11.29
C LYS A 83 0.78 -1.35 11.91
N VAL A 84 0.91 -2.14 12.97
CA VAL A 84 -0.24 -2.74 13.61
C VAL A 84 -0.32 -2.24 15.03
N LYS A 85 -1.47 -1.78 15.43
CA LYS A 85 -1.69 -1.30 16.78
C LYS A 85 -2.96 -1.89 17.32
N LYS A 86 -3.04 -2.06 18.61
CA LYS A 86 -4.30 -2.44 19.22
C LYS A 86 -5.23 -1.26 19.14
N GLU A 87 -6.45 -1.53 18.85
CA GLU A 87 -7.38 -0.44 18.69
C GLU A 87 -7.53 0.36 19.94
N ASP A 88 -7.48 -0.27 21.10
CA ASP A 88 -7.59 0.43 22.33
C ASP A 88 -6.50 1.41 22.49
N GLU A 89 -5.30 1.07 22.06
CA GLU A 89 -4.19 1.97 22.18
C GLU A 89 -4.25 3.07 21.18
N ALA A 90 -4.89 2.80 20.05
CA ALA A 90 -5.00 3.80 19.04
C ALA A 90 -5.99 4.86 19.42
N LYS A 91 -6.96 4.55 20.27
CA LYS A 91 -7.92 5.51 20.61
C LYS A 91 -7.51 6.19 21.78
N ASP A 92 -7.41 7.42 21.73
CA ASP A 92 -7.13 8.02 22.80
C ASP A 92 -8.17 8.33 23.61
N PHE A 93 -9.26 8.26 23.34
CA PHE A 93 -10.28 8.60 24.08
C PHE A 93 -10.94 7.54 24.55
N SER A 94 -10.96 6.95 24.68
CA SER A 94 -11.66 6.08 25.19
C SER A 94 -12.90 6.30 25.48
N ASP A 95 -13.51 6.63 25.40
CA ASP A 95 -14.57 6.74 25.57
C ASP A 95 -15.33 6.23 25.16
N LEU A 96 -15.53 6.04 24.90
CA LEU A 96 -16.18 5.56 24.56
C LEU A 96 -16.47 4.62 24.93
N SER A 97 -16.40 4.51 25.14
CA SER A 97 -16.88 3.84 25.50
C SER A 97 -17.15 3.17 25.75
N ALA A 98 -17.11 3.21 25.81
CA ALA A 98 -17.57 2.77 26.11
C ALA A 98 -17.93 2.17 26.00
N SER A 99 -17.91 2.37 25.70
CA SER A 99 -18.42 1.98 25.61
C SER A 99 -18.48 1.12 25.26
N LEU A 100 -18.52 1.24 24.90
CA LEU A 100 -18.74 0.64 24.70
C LEU A 100 -18.74 -0.32 24.82
N LEU A 101 -18.68 -0.32 24.86
CA LEU A 101 -18.78 -0.94 25.20
C LEU A 101 -19.04 -1.40 25.56
N ASP A 102 -19.11 -1.20 25.57
CA ASP A 102 -19.36 -1.26 26.09
C ASP A 102 -19.54 -1.39 26.32
#